data_f2bc9259340692afad58d3d014ad4b11
#
_entry.id   f2bc9259340692afad58d3d014ad4b11
#
_cell.length_a   1.000
_cell.length_b   1.000
_cell.length_c   1.000
_cell.angle_alpha   90.00
_cell.angle_beta   90.00
_cell.angle_gamma   90.00
#
_symmetry.space_group_name_H-M   'P 1'
#
loop_
_entity.id
_entity.type
_entity.pdbx_description
1 polymer ?
#
loop_
_entity_poly.entity_id
_entity_poly.type
_entity_poly.pdbx_seq_one_letter_code
_entity_poly.pdbx_strand_id
1 'polypeptide(L)'
;ALESLLETGDIGVVFMEVQRSAEPDPGFLDGVRAVASRHGAVLVFDECTSGFRKNLGGLHLLHNVEPDIAVFGKTLGNGYAISAVIGTESVMQAAQNTFISSTFWTERIGPVAGLASLAAMRSEDAPARIDAIGLEIRRRWVELAETVGLPIQTQGLPALGSFLVSGLDPLAVKTFVTQEMLARGYIAGTATYASVAHDSEVLDGYFDTLRPVFDALAEIESDEELLAHLPNGTAHSGFQRLA
;
A
#
# COMPACT_ATOMS: atom_id res chain seq x y z
N ALA A 1 16.43 -19.25 -4.46
CA ALA A 1 16.58 -18.66 -3.12
C ALA A 1 15.54 -19.22 -2.14
N LEU A 2 14.20 -19.02 -2.36
CA LEU A 2 13.18 -19.53 -1.44
C LEU A 2 13.26 -21.05 -1.25
N GLU A 3 13.39 -21.81 -2.34
CA GLU A 3 13.51 -23.28 -2.29
C GLU A 3 14.68 -23.73 -1.43
N SER A 4 15.86 -23.15 -1.60
CA SER A 4 17.05 -23.47 -0.80
C SER A 4 16.89 -23.17 0.69
N LEU A 5 16.07 -22.18 1.04
CA LEU A 5 15.74 -21.91 2.44
C LEU A 5 14.78 -22.96 3.01
N LEU A 6 13.79 -23.40 2.25
CA LEU A 6 12.82 -24.40 2.68
C LEU A 6 13.42 -25.83 2.74
N GLU A 7 14.45 -26.11 1.95
CA GLU A 7 15.20 -27.37 1.99
C GLU A 7 15.88 -27.65 3.35
N THR A 8 16.13 -26.62 4.16
CA THR A 8 16.69 -26.79 5.51
C THR A 8 15.73 -27.52 6.45
N GLY A 9 14.42 -27.50 6.16
CA GLY A 9 13.38 -28.12 6.99
C GLY A 9 13.00 -27.33 8.25
N ASP A 10 13.65 -26.19 8.50
CA ASP A 10 13.42 -25.37 9.71
C ASP A 10 12.35 -24.28 9.51
N ILE A 11 11.89 -24.08 8.26
CA ILE A 11 10.94 -23.04 7.91
C ILE A 11 9.56 -23.64 7.65
N GLY A 12 8.61 -23.36 8.52
CA GLY A 12 7.23 -23.82 8.41
C GLY A 12 6.25 -22.83 7.78
N VAL A 13 6.66 -21.58 7.57
CA VAL A 13 5.78 -20.51 7.08
C VAL A 13 6.51 -19.61 6.07
N VAL A 14 5.85 -19.32 4.96
CA VAL A 14 6.23 -18.28 4.00
C VAL A 14 5.21 -17.14 4.13
N PHE A 15 5.64 -15.98 4.62
CA PHE A 15 4.78 -14.80 4.82
C PHE A 15 5.23 -13.69 3.88
N MET A 16 4.32 -13.17 3.04
CA MET A 16 4.64 -12.13 2.07
C MET A 16 3.42 -11.29 1.66
N GLU A 17 3.65 -10.06 1.20
CA GLU A 17 2.65 -9.29 0.45
C GLU A 17 2.53 -9.85 -0.98
N VAL A 18 1.34 -9.83 -1.57
CA VAL A 18 1.12 -10.24 -2.98
C VAL A 18 1.79 -9.28 -3.94
N GLN A 19 1.63 -8.00 -3.68
CA GLN A 19 2.26 -6.90 -4.42
C GLN A 19 2.54 -5.74 -3.49
N ARG A 20 3.68 -5.08 -3.71
CA ARG A 20 4.01 -3.83 -3.03
C ARG A 20 4.23 -2.70 -4.04
N SER A 21 5.46 -2.43 -4.45
CA SER A 21 5.80 -1.34 -5.38
C SER A 21 5.71 -1.77 -6.83
N ALA A 22 6.04 -3.02 -7.13
CA ALA A 22 6.00 -3.60 -8.47
C ALA A 22 4.98 -4.75 -8.51
N GLU A 23 4.41 -4.96 -9.68
CA GLU A 23 3.61 -6.14 -9.96
C GLU A 23 4.52 -7.38 -9.95
N PRO A 24 4.08 -8.52 -9.39
CA PRO A 24 4.86 -9.73 -9.43
C PRO A 24 5.04 -10.22 -10.88
N ASP A 25 6.25 -10.70 -11.18
CA ASP A 25 6.53 -11.29 -12.49
C ASP A 25 5.58 -12.45 -12.80
N PRO A 26 5.22 -12.69 -14.07
CA PRO A 26 4.37 -13.81 -14.46
C PRO A 26 4.92 -15.14 -13.93
N GLY A 27 4.07 -15.89 -13.23
CA GLY A 27 4.42 -17.19 -12.64
C GLY A 27 5.20 -17.12 -11.31
N PHE A 28 5.55 -15.93 -10.82
CA PHE A 28 6.26 -15.80 -9.53
C PHE A 28 5.43 -16.33 -8.36
N LEU A 29 4.18 -15.91 -8.25
CA LEU A 29 3.29 -16.35 -7.15
C LEU A 29 2.95 -17.83 -7.25
N ASP A 30 2.75 -18.36 -8.47
CA ASP A 30 2.57 -19.81 -8.72
C ASP A 30 3.81 -20.57 -8.26
N GLY A 31 5.00 -20.07 -8.58
CA GLY A 31 6.26 -20.64 -8.13
C GLY A 31 6.39 -20.67 -6.62
N VAL A 32 6.05 -19.58 -5.94
CA VAL A 32 6.04 -19.49 -4.46
C VAL A 32 5.06 -20.51 -3.87
N ARG A 33 3.84 -20.58 -4.39
CA ARG A 33 2.82 -21.55 -3.93
C ARG A 33 3.30 -23.01 -4.13
N ALA A 34 3.85 -23.32 -5.30
CA ALA A 34 4.35 -24.65 -5.59
C ALA A 34 5.52 -25.07 -4.68
N VAL A 35 6.46 -24.16 -4.42
CA VAL A 35 7.58 -24.40 -3.52
C VAL A 35 7.10 -24.58 -2.09
N ALA A 36 6.24 -23.70 -1.58
CA ALA A 36 5.69 -23.82 -0.23
C ALA A 36 4.95 -25.18 -0.05
N SER A 37 4.13 -25.58 -1.02
CA SER A 37 3.39 -26.86 -0.99
C SER A 37 4.32 -28.06 -0.96
N ARG A 38 5.41 -28.07 -1.78
CA ARG A 38 6.36 -29.19 -1.82
C ARG A 38 7.07 -29.42 -0.48
N HIS A 39 7.33 -28.36 0.24
CA HIS A 39 8.03 -28.40 1.53
C HIS A 39 7.09 -28.40 2.74
N GLY A 40 5.77 -28.45 2.53
CA GLY A 40 4.78 -28.46 3.61
C GLY A 40 4.73 -27.16 4.42
N ALA A 41 5.24 -26.05 3.85
CA ALA A 41 5.20 -24.74 4.47
C ALA A 41 3.84 -24.06 4.24
N VAL A 42 3.32 -23.39 5.26
CA VAL A 42 2.10 -22.59 5.19
C VAL A 42 2.40 -21.29 4.43
N LEU A 43 1.69 -21.03 3.34
CA LEU A 43 1.78 -19.76 2.61
C LEU A 43 0.77 -18.76 3.17
N VAL A 44 1.28 -17.62 3.63
CA VAL A 44 0.48 -16.52 4.16
C VAL A 44 0.63 -15.30 3.26
N PHE A 45 -0.49 -14.78 2.75
CA PHE A 45 -0.50 -13.51 2.06
C PHE A 45 -0.97 -12.38 2.97
N ASP A 46 -0.11 -11.36 3.15
CA ASP A 46 -0.48 -10.12 3.81
C ASP A 46 -1.23 -9.21 2.84
N GLU A 47 -2.53 -9.18 2.99
CA GLU A 47 -3.45 -8.33 2.23
C GLU A 47 -3.92 -7.11 3.04
N CYS A 48 -3.25 -6.82 4.17
CA CYS A 48 -3.63 -5.67 5.00
C CYS A 48 -3.59 -4.35 4.24
N THR A 49 -2.68 -4.22 3.27
CA THR A 49 -2.54 -3.00 2.47
C THR A 49 -3.26 -3.10 1.13
N SER A 50 -3.17 -4.23 0.45
CA SER A 50 -3.70 -4.49 -0.89
C SER A 50 -5.18 -4.92 -0.92
N GLY A 51 -5.65 -5.58 0.13
CA GLY A 51 -7.01 -6.08 0.19
C GLY A 51 -8.07 -4.99 -0.02
N PHE A 52 -9.08 -5.33 -0.80
CA PHE A 52 -10.22 -4.46 -1.19
C PHE A 52 -9.84 -3.21 -1.99
N ARG A 53 -8.63 -3.15 -2.55
CA ARG A 53 -8.16 -1.99 -3.32
C ARG A 53 -8.40 -2.12 -4.83
N LYS A 54 -8.46 -3.34 -5.35
CA LYS A 54 -8.65 -3.60 -6.78
C LYS A 54 -9.83 -4.50 -7.08
N ASN A 55 -10.23 -5.31 -6.11
CA ASN A 55 -11.37 -6.23 -6.16
C ASN A 55 -12.02 -6.33 -4.78
N LEU A 56 -13.18 -6.97 -4.70
CA LEU A 56 -13.85 -7.26 -3.41
C LEU A 56 -13.22 -8.51 -2.77
N GLY A 57 -12.01 -8.36 -2.26
CA GLY A 57 -11.25 -9.44 -1.63
C GLY A 57 -9.76 -9.16 -1.65
N GLY A 58 -8.96 -10.21 -1.56
CA GLY A 58 -7.51 -10.12 -1.65
C GLY A 58 -7.04 -9.98 -3.10
N LEU A 59 -5.93 -9.31 -3.29
CA LEU A 59 -5.29 -9.13 -4.59
C LEU A 59 -4.88 -10.48 -5.22
N HIS A 60 -4.55 -11.48 -4.39
CA HIS A 60 -4.20 -12.83 -4.83
C HIS A 60 -5.27 -13.49 -5.71
N LEU A 61 -6.54 -13.12 -5.54
CA LEU A 61 -7.64 -13.63 -6.35
C LEU A 61 -7.50 -13.27 -7.83
N LEU A 62 -6.87 -12.14 -8.15
CA LEU A 62 -6.61 -11.71 -9.53
C LEU A 62 -5.48 -12.51 -10.19
N HIS A 63 -4.63 -13.15 -9.38
CA HIS A 63 -3.54 -14.01 -9.84
C HIS A 63 -3.91 -15.50 -9.82
N ASN A 64 -5.13 -15.87 -9.35
CA ASN A 64 -5.57 -17.25 -9.17
C ASN A 64 -4.63 -18.11 -8.32
N VAL A 65 -3.97 -17.53 -7.35
CA VAL A 65 -3.08 -18.22 -6.40
C VAL A 65 -3.68 -18.17 -5.02
N GLU A 66 -4.07 -19.32 -4.49
CA GLU A 66 -4.68 -19.42 -3.16
C GLU A 66 -3.61 -19.63 -2.08
N PRO A 67 -3.51 -18.74 -1.08
CA PRO A 67 -2.69 -18.95 0.10
C PRO A 67 -3.38 -19.93 1.07
N ASP A 68 -2.62 -20.44 2.04
CA ASP A 68 -3.21 -21.17 3.17
C ASP A 68 -3.86 -20.21 4.18
N ILE A 69 -3.33 -18.98 4.29
CA ILE A 69 -3.88 -17.90 5.12
C ILE A 69 -3.79 -16.58 4.35
N ALA A 70 -4.85 -15.77 4.44
CA ALA A 70 -4.83 -14.37 4.04
C ALA A 70 -5.16 -13.46 5.24
N VAL A 71 -4.41 -12.34 5.35
CA VAL A 71 -4.56 -11.38 6.46
C VAL A 71 -5.09 -10.06 5.90
N PHE A 72 -6.21 -9.58 6.43
CA PHE A 72 -6.85 -8.33 6.01
C PHE A 72 -6.91 -7.32 7.15
N GLY A 73 -6.87 -6.04 6.79
CA GLY A 73 -6.98 -4.93 7.74
C GLY A 73 -7.31 -3.64 7.01
N LYS A 74 -6.87 -2.51 7.55
CA LYS A 74 -6.99 -1.17 6.96
C LYS A 74 -8.35 -0.91 6.30
N THR A 75 -8.49 -1.15 5.01
CA THR A 75 -9.71 -0.93 4.21
C THR A 75 -10.91 -1.72 4.74
N LEU A 76 -10.70 -2.89 5.36
CA LEU A 76 -11.76 -3.67 5.97
C LEU A 76 -12.52 -2.87 7.03
N GLY A 77 -11.80 -2.17 7.91
CA GLY A 77 -12.39 -1.36 8.97
C GLY A 77 -12.68 0.09 8.55
N ASN A 78 -12.03 0.57 7.47
CA ASN A 78 -12.17 1.91 6.93
C ASN A 78 -12.12 3.02 8.00
N GLY A 79 -11.07 2.99 8.82
CA GLY A 79 -10.85 3.92 9.94
C GLY A 79 -11.14 3.32 11.33
N TYR A 80 -11.85 2.20 11.41
CA TYR A 80 -12.05 1.47 12.66
C TYR A 80 -11.04 0.33 12.81
N ALA A 81 -10.63 0.08 14.05
CA ALA A 81 -9.63 -0.94 14.37
C ALA A 81 -10.24 -2.34 14.26
N ILE A 82 -10.01 -2.99 13.11
CA ILE A 82 -10.35 -4.40 12.89
C ILE A 82 -9.35 -4.99 11.89
N SER A 83 -9.01 -6.25 12.09
CA SER A 83 -8.33 -7.10 11.13
C SER A 83 -9.01 -8.46 11.07
N ALA A 84 -8.78 -9.19 10.00
CA ALA A 84 -9.27 -10.55 9.83
C ALA A 84 -8.14 -11.44 9.33
N VAL A 85 -8.06 -12.64 9.92
CA VAL A 85 -7.20 -13.72 9.45
C VAL A 85 -8.14 -14.83 8.99
N ILE A 86 -8.11 -15.14 7.71
CA ILE A 86 -8.90 -16.22 7.11
C ILE A 86 -7.97 -17.24 6.48
N GLY A 87 -8.35 -18.47 6.44
CA GLY A 87 -7.50 -19.51 5.86
C GLY A 87 -8.24 -20.82 5.65
N THR A 88 -7.51 -21.80 5.13
CA THR A 88 -8.01 -23.14 4.93
C THR A 88 -8.34 -23.80 6.27
N GLU A 89 -9.34 -24.69 6.28
CA GLU A 89 -9.77 -25.37 7.50
C GLU A 89 -8.61 -26.09 8.18
N SER A 90 -7.77 -26.78 7.44
CA SER A 90 -6.65 -27.56 7.97
C SER A 90 -5.64 -26.71 8.77
N VAL A 91 -5.40 -25.47 8.33
CA VAL A 91 -4.49 -24.55 9.01
C VAL A 91 -5.19 -23.85 10.16
N MET A 92 -6.44 -23.39 9.94
CA MET A 92 -7.19 -22.63 10.97
C MET A 92 -7.59 -23.50 12.17
N GLN A 93 -7.72 -24.82 12.03
CA GLN A 93 -7.96 -25.72 13.17
C GLN A 93 -6.84 -25.67 14.22
N ALA A 94 -5.61 -25.32 13.84
CA ALA A 94 -4.51 -25.13 14.80
C ALA A 94 -4.82 -24.03 15.82
N ALA A 95 -5.62 -23.03 15.47
CA ALA A 95 -6.04 -21.97 16.37
C ALA A 95 -6.86 -22.47 17.57
N GLN A 96 -7.55 -23.62 17.42
CA GLN A 96 -8.32 -24.23 18.52
C GLN A 96 -7.44 -24.77 19.65
N ASN A 97 -6.16 -25.04 19.36
CA ASN A 97 -5.18 -25.56 20.31
C ASN A 97 -4.21 -24.49 20.81
N THR A 98 -4.44 -23.23 20.46
CA THR A 98 -3.60 -22.09 20.84
C THR A 98 -4.37 -21.12 21.73
N PHE A 99 -3.65 -20.42 22.62
CA PHE A 99 -4.25 -19.36 23.43
C PHE A 99 -4.29 -18.07 22.62
N ILE A 100 -5.42 -17.84 21.93
CA ILE A 100 -5.71 -16.58 21.24
C ILE A 100 -6.76 -15.85 22.08
N SER A 101 -6.38 -14.74 22.70
CA SER A 101 -7.26 -13.96 23.57
C SER A 101 -7.00 -12.46 23.45
N SER A 102 -8.04 -11.67 23.69
CA SER A 102 -7.99 -10.21 23.74
C SER A 102 -9.09 -9.68 24.66
N THR A 103 -8.83 -8.57 25.32
CA THR A 103 -9.83 -7.86 26.13
C THR A 103 -11.03 -7.43 25.28
N PHE A 104 -10.80 -7.11 24.02
CA PHE A 104 -11.83 -6.64 23.08
C PHE A 104 -12.42 -7.74 22.20
N TRP A 105 -12.23 -9.00 22.56
CA TRP A 105 -12.68 -10.15 21.76
C TRP A 105 -14.17 -10.13 21.42
N THR A 106 -15.00 -9.64 22.35
CA THR A 106 -16.48 -9.54 22.20
C THR A 106 -16.94 -8.12 21.86
N GLU A 107 -16.02 -7.20 21.63
CA GLU A 107 -16.34 -5.85 21.20
C GLU A 107 -16.95 -5.89 19.79
N ARG A 108 -17.97 -5.03 19.53
CA ARG A 108 -18.77 -5.09 18.30
C ARG A 108 -18.51 -3.97 17.31
N ILE A 109 -17.80 -2.90 17.71
CA ILE A 109 -17.58 -1.72 16.85
C ILE A 109 -16.83 -2.13 15.59
N GLY A 110 -15.71 -2.82 15.73
CA GLY A 110 -14.91 -3.30 14.61
C GLY A 110 -15.69 -4.17 13.62
N PRO A 111 -16.34 -5.28 14.08
CA PRO A 111 -17.16 -6.11 13.21
C PRO A 111 -18.32 -5.38 12.52
N VAL A 112 -19.02 -4.48 13.21
CA VAL A 112 -20.10 -3.67 12.61
C VAL A 112 -19.55 -2.73 11.55
N ALA A 113 -18.43 -2.05 11.83
CA ALA A 113 -17.75 -1.17 10.85
C ALA A 113 -17.28 -1.97 9.63
N GLY A 114 -16.68 -3.15 9.84
CA GLY A 114 -16.25 -4.03 8.75
C GLY A 114 -17.40 -4.48 7.85
N LEU A 115 -18.53 -4.87 8.43
CA LEU A 115 -19.73 -5.25 7.67
C LEU A 115 -20.29 -4.05 6.87
N ALA A 116 -20.37 -2.87 7.48
CA ALA A 116 -20.80 -1.65 6.81
C ALA A 116 -19.85 -1.26 5.68
N SER A 117 -18.54 -1.34 5.91
CA SER A 117 -17.52 -1.07 4.90
C SER A 117 -17.64 -2.02 3.69
N LEU A 118 -17.77 -3.33 3.93
CA LEU A 118 -17.97 -4.31 2.87
C LEU A 118 -19.27 -4.08 2.07
N ALA A 119 -20.35 -3.70 2.75
CA ALA A 119 -21.62 -3.37 2.10
C ALA A 119 -21.48 -2.14 1.21
N ALA A 120 -20.85 -1.07 1.70
CA ALA A 120 -20.59 0.16 0.95
C ALA A 120 -19.68 -0.10 -0.26
N MET A 121 -18.58 -0.83 -0.08
CA MET A 121 -17.68 -1.20 -1.18
C MET A 121 -18.40 -1.91 -2.31
N ARG A 122 -19.34 -2.80 -1.97
CA ARG A 122 -20.13 -3.54 -2.97
C ARG A 122 -21.16 -2.67 -3.64
N SER A 123 -21.91 -1.85 -2.89
CA SER A 123 -22.98 -1.03 -3.43
C SER A 123 -22.48 0.11 -4.31
N GLU A 124 -21.27 0.62 -4.04
CA GLU A 124 -20.65 1.73 -4.76
C GLU A 124 -19.63 1.32 -5.81
N ASP A 125 -19.37 0.02 -5.94
CA ASP A 125 -18.27 -0.50 -6.76
C ASP A 125 -16.93 0.19 -6.42
N ALA A 126 -16.68 0.35 -5.12
CA ALA A 126 -15.57 1.16 -4.64
C ALA A 126 -14.20 0.71 -5.15
N PRO A 127 -13.87 -0.60 -5.27
CA PRO A 127 -12.57 -1.01 -5.81
C PRO A 127 -12.33 -0.50 -7.24
N ALA A 128 -13.31 -0.61 -8.14
CA ALA A 128 -13.17 -0.12 -9.51
C ALA A 128 -13.05 1.41 -9.55
N ARG A 129 -13.81 2.11 -8.72
CA ARG A 129 -13.75 3.58 -8.62
C ARG A 129 -12.40 4.07 -8.11
N ILE A 130 -11.87 3.48 -7.03
CA ILE A 130 -10.56 3.91 -6.49
C ILE A 130 -9.40 3.53 -7.41
N ASP A 131 -9.51 2.44 -8.17
CA ASP A 131 -8.52 2.08 -9.20
C ASP A 131 -8.51 3.15 -10.31
N ALA A 132 -9.68 3.56 -10.81
CA ALA A 132 -9.82 4.62 -11.82
C ALA A 132 -9.30 5.98 -11.31
N ILE A 133 -9.62 6.36 -10.07
CA ILE A 133 -9.12 7.57 -9.44
C ILE A 133 -7.59 7.52 -9.31
N GLY A 134 -7.04 6.39 -8.89
CA GLY A 134 -5.59 6.21 -8.77
C GLY A 134 -4.87 6.28 -10.11
N LEU A 135 -5.46 5.75 -11.19
CA LEU A 135 -4.94 5.89 -12.56
C LEU A 135 -4.96 7.35 -13.01
N GLU A 136 -6.04 8.08 -12.72
CA GLU A 136 -6.14 9.51 -13.01
C GLU A 136 -5.09 10.33 -12.27
N ILE A 137 -4.87 10.06 -10.98
CA ILE A 137 -3.82 10.72 -10.19
C ILE A 137 -2.45 10.48 -10.83
N ARG A 138 -2.13 9.24 -11.20
CA ARG A 138 -0.86 8.91 -11.87
C ARG A 138 -0.68 9.65 -13.19
N ARG A 139 -1.71 9.64 -14.02
CA ARG A 139 -1.68 10.34 -15.31
C ARG A 139 -1.37 11.82 -15.09
N ARG A 140 -2.06 12.46 -14.15
CA ARG A 140 -1.87 13.90 -13.86
C ARG A 140 -0.51 14.20 -13.24
N TRP A 141 0.05 13.31 -12.41
CA TRP A 141 1.43 13.46 -11.94
C TRP A 141 2.43 13.49 -13.09
N VAL A 142 2.29 12.55 -14.03
CA VAL A 142 3.18 12.47 -15.20
C VAL A 142 3.03 13.71 -16.06
N GLU A 143 1.81 14.10 -16.42
CA GLU A 143 1.56 15.30 -17.22
C GLU A 143 2.09 16.58 -16.58
N LEU A 144 1.87 16.73 -15.27
CA LEU A 144 2.41 17.89 -14.53
C LEU A 144 3.94 17.88 -14.55
N ALA A 145 4.56 16.76 -14.26
CA ALA A 145 6.01 16.59 -14.25
C ALA A 145 6.63 16.88 -15.63
N GLU A 146 6.02 16.38 -16.71
CA GLU A 146 6.45 16.67 -18.08
C GLU A 146 6.36 18.18 -18.40
N THR A 147 5.30 18.85 -17.93
CA THR A 147 5.10 20.29 -18.15
C THR A 147 6.23 21.14 -17.54
N VAL A 148 6.77 20.71 -16.39
CA VAL A 148 7.82 21.45 -15.65
C VAL A 148 9.22 20.87 -15.87
N GLY A 149 9.34 19.78 -16.65
CA GLY A 149 10.62 19.13 -16.92
C GLY A 149 11.18 18.29 -15.76
N LEU A 150 10.33 17.87 -14.79
CA LEU A 150 10.70 17.06 -13.64
C LEU A 150 10.70 15.56 -14.02
N PRO A 151 11.81 14.84 -13.96
CA PRO A 151 11.85 13.41 -14.31
C PRO A 151 11.29 12.56 -13.18
N ILE A 152 10.06 12.05 -13.33
CA ILE A 152 9.43 11.16 -12.32
C ILE A 152 9.20 9.75 -12.88
N GLN A 153 9.08 8.80 -11.94
CA GLN A 153 8.60 7.44 -12.19
C GLN A 153 7.47 7.13 -11.22
N THR A 154 6.35 6.61 -11.74
CA THR A 154 5.23 6.17 -10.91
C THR A 154 5.27 4.67 -10.66
N GLN A 155 4.83 4.23 -9.46
CA GLN A 155 4.84 2.83 -9.04
C GLN A 155 3.68 2.48 -8.10
N GLY A 156 3.54 1.21 -7.76
CA GLY A 156 2.53 0.66 -6.84
C GLY A 156 1.23 0.29 -7.55
N LEU A 157 0.22 -0.15 -6.82
CA LEU A 157 -1.15 -0.28 -7.31
C LEU A 157 -1.71 1.10 -7.64
N PRO A 158 -2.63 1.27 -8.62
CA PRO A 158 -3.26 2.57 -8.87
C PRO A 158 -3.84 3.19 -7.60
N ALA A 159 -4.62 2.42 -6.84
CA ALA A 159 -5.20 2.87 -5.56
C ALA A 159 -4.17 3.20 -4.47
N LEU A 160 -2.91 2.80 -4.63
CA LEU A 160 -1.78 2.99 -3.71
C LEU A 160 -0.57 3.54 -4.49
N GLY A 161 -0.81 4.52 -5.36
CA GLY A 161 0.20 5.08 -6.23
C GLY A 161 1.25 5.90 -5.48
N SER A 162 2.47 5.87 -5.99
CA SER A 162 3.53 6.77 -5.58
C SER A 162 4.37 7.20 -6.77
N PHE A 163 5.12 8.28 -6.60
CA PHE A 163 6.12 8.73 -7.56
C PHE A 163 7.49 8.89 -6.89
N LEU A 164 8.52 8.71 -7.69
CA LEU A 164 9.92 8.98 -7.36
C LEU A 164 10.45 10.02 -8.33
N VAL A 165 11.29 10.93 -7.86
CA VAL A 165 12.03 11.86 -8.72
C VAL A 165 13.38 11.24 -9.01
N SER A 166 13.72 11.14 -10.30
CA SER A 166 14.99 10.54 -10.74
C SER A 166 16.15 11.47 -10.43
N GLY A 167 17.23 10.93 -9.87
CA GLY A 167 18.47 11.69 -9.61
C GLY A 167 18.53 12.37 -8.25
N LEU A 168 17.46 12.34 -7.45
CA LEU A 168 17.41 12.90 -6.09
C LEU A 168 17.11 11.82 -5.05
N ASP A 169 17.55 12.06 -3.81
CA ASP A 169 17.27 11.18 -2.67
C ASP A 169 15.77 11.09 -2.40
N PRO A 170 15.16 9.89 -2.46
CA PRO A 170 13.70 9.74 -2.32
C PRO A 170 13.15 10.21 -0.98
N LEU A 171 13.94 10.14 0.10
CA LEU A 171 13.50 10.56 1.43
C LEU A 171 13.53 12.09 1.56
N ALA A 172 14.53 12.73 0.96
CA ALA A 172 14.60 14.19 0.90
C ALA A 172 13.47 14.77 0.03
N VAL A 173 13.22 14.19 -1.15
CA VAL A 173 12.07 14.55 -2.01
C VAL A 173 10.75 14.40 -1.27
N LYS A 174 10.52 13.25 -0.62
CA LYS A 174 9.31 13.03 0.17
C LYS A 174 9.15 14.08 1.26
N THR A 175 10.23 14.42 1.95
CA THR A 175 10.21 15.41 3.03
C THR A 175 9.87 16.80 2.49
N PHE A 176 10.52 17.20 1.38
CA PHE A 176 10.28 18.46 0.71
C PHE A 176 8.82 18.60 0.24
N VAL A 177 8.32 17.61 -0.51
CA VAL A 177 6.92 17.62 -0.98
C VAL A 177 5.95 17.70 0.19
N THR A 178 6.19 16.92 1.27
CA THR A 178 5.32 16.94 2.44
C THR A 178 5.32 18.30 3.13
N GLN A 179 6.50 18.91 3.32
CA GLN A 179 6.66 20.25 3.92
C GLN A 179 5.91 21.31 3.10
N GLU A 180 6.15 21.34 1.80
CA GLU A 180 5.58 22.35 0.90
C GLU A 180 4.07 22.20 0.73
N MET A 181 3.56 20.99 0.62
CA MET A 181 2.12 20.71 0.55
C MET A 181 1.43 21.03 1.87
N LEU A 182 2.04 20.69 3.01
CA LEU A 182 1.49 21.00 4.33
C LEU A 182 1.40 22.51 4.57
N ALA A 183 2.42 23.28 4.15
CA ALA A 183 2.40 24.75 4.23
C ALA A 183 1.25 25.38 3.40
N ARG A 184 0.74 24.65 2.42
CA ARG A 184 -0.39 25.04 1.55
C ARG A 184 -1.73 24.40 1.97
N GLY A 185 -1.78 23.73 3.13
CA GLY A 185 -3.00 23.15 3.69
C GLY A 185 -3.32 21.72 3.24
N TYR A 186 -2.40 21.04 2.57
CA TYR A 186 -2.58 19.64 2.14
C TYR A 186 -1.69 18.69 2.95
N ILE A 187 -2.29 17.64 3.52
CA ILE A 187 -1.55 16.51 4.09
C ILE A 187 -1.23 15.56 2.94
N ALA A 188 -0.16 15.83 2.22
CA ALA A 188 0.25 15.07 1.04
C ALA A 188 1.77 14.88 1.02
N GLY A 189 2.21 13.84 0.34
CA GLY A 189 3.60 13.49 0.09
C GLY A 189 3.76 12.88 -1.30
N THR A 190 4.74 12.00 -1.47
CA THR A 190 5.01 11.32 -2.75
C THR A 190 4.16 10.07 -2.98
N ALA A 191 3.20 9.78 -2.11
CA ALA A 191 2.31 8.62 -2.23
C ALA A 191 0.86 9.03 -1.92
N THR A 192 -0.08 8.37 -2.59
CA THR A 192 -1.52 8.60 -2.41
C THR A 192 -2.25 7.29 -2.19
N TYR A 193 -3.15 7.29 -1.22
CA TYR A 193 -4.17 6.27 -1.02
C TYR A 193 -5.46 6.79 -1.64
N ALA A 194 -5.78 6.32 -2.85
CA ALA A 194 -7.00 6.75 -3.54
C ALA A 194 -8.26 6.38 -2.75
N SER A 195 -9.21 7.28 -2.73
CA SER A 195 -10.48 7.15 -2.02
C SER A 195 -11.62 7.63 -2.92
N VAL A 196 -12.82 7.10 -2.74
CA VAL A 196 -14.02 7.56 -3.44
C VAL A 196 -14.37 9.03 -3.14
N ALA A 197 -13.79 9.61 -2.11
CA ALA A 197 -13.90 11.03 -1.78
C ALA A 197 -12.96 11.94 -2.59
N HIS A 198 -12.06 11.38 -3.39
CA HIS A 198 -11.20 12.14 -4.30
C HIS A 198 -11.97 12.38 -5.62
N ASP A 199 -12.96 13.26 -5.57
CA ASP A 199 -13.67 13.72 -6.76
C ASP A 199 -12.83 14.69 -7.60
N SER A 200 -13.39 15.19 -8.71
CA SER A 200 -12.68 16.07 -9.62
C SER A 200 -12.28 17.39 -8.96
N GLU A 201 -13.10 17.97 -8.09
CA GLU A 201 -12.82 19.23 -7.42
C GLU A 201 -11.65 19.09 -6.45
N VAL A 202 -11.65 18.00 -5.65
CA VAL A 202 -10.55 17.67 -4.73
C VAL A 202 -9.24 17.44 -5.50
N LEU A 203 -9.30 16.70 -6.62
CA LEU A 203 -8.12 16.45 -7.43
C LEU A 203 -7.61 17.73 -8.12
N ASP A 204 -8.47 18.57 -8.62
CA ASP A 204 -8.08 19.82 -9.26
C ASP A 204 -7.36 20.72 -8.26
N GLY A 205 -7.93 20.93 -7.06
CA GLY A 205 -7.28 21.70 -6.00
C GLY A 205 -5.94 21.11 -5.55
N TYR A 206 -5.82 19.78 -5.47
CA TYR A 206 -4.57 19.12 -5.16
C TYR A 206 -3.50 19.40 -6.23
N PHE A 207 -3.81 19.23 -7.52
CA PHE A 207 -2.86 19.42 -8.60
C PHE A 207 -2.48 20.90 -8.82
N ASP A 208 -3.43 21.83 -8.63
CA ASP A 208 -3.13 23.27 -8.65
C ASP A 208 -2.14 23.64 -7.53
N THR A 209 -2.28 23.00 -6.35
CA THR A 209 -1.37 23.21 -5.21
C THR A 209 -0.03 22.51 -5.40
N LEU A 210 0.01 21.33 -6.06
CA LEU A 210 1.22 20.57 -6.32
C LEU A 210 2.11 21.21 -7.41
N ARG A 211 1.52 21.92 -8.36
CA ARG A 211 2.25 22.56 -9.47
C ARG A 211 3.45 23.38 -9.00
N PRO A 212 3.33 24.40 -8.13
CA PRO A 212 4.48 25.17 -7.68
C PRO A 212 5.50 24.35 -6.89
N VAL A 213 5.11 23.23 -6.31
CA VAL A 213 6.03 22.31 -5.63
C VAL A 213 6.87 21.53 -6.66
N PHE A 214 6.26 21.11 -7.76
CA PHE A 214 6.98 20.46 -8.86
C PHE A 214 7.86 21.45 -9.63
N ASP A 215 7.39 22.69 -9.83
CA ASP A 215 8.22 23.76 -10.41
C ASP A 215 9.51 23.94 -9.58
N ALA A 216 9.38 24.04 -8.24
CA ALA A 216 10.53 24.19 -7.36
C ALA A 216 11.47 22.96 -7.36
N LEU A 217 10.90 21.74 -7.40
CA LEU A 217 11.71 20.51 -7.49
C LEU A 217 12.46 20.41 -8.82
N ALA A 218 11.88 20.89 -9.91
CA ALA A 218 12.51 20.85 -11.23
C ALA A 218 13.74 21.76 -11.36
N GLU A 219 13.85 22.78 -10.50
CA GLU A 219 15.00 23.68 -10.42
C GLU A 219 16.16 23.12 -9.59
N ILE A 220 15.92 22.05 -8.79
CA ILE A 220 16.92 21.46 -7.89
C ILE A 220 17.75 20.43 -8.65
N GLU A 221 19.06 20.65 -8.73
CA GLU A 221 20.00 19.82 -9.48
C GLU A 221 20.73 18.77 -8.63
N SER A 222 20.72 18.89 -7.29
CA SER A 222 21.47 18.02 -6.38
C SER A 222 20.78 17.79 -5.04
N ASP A 223 21.15 16.68 -4.38
CA ASP A 223 20.71 16.39 -3.01
C ASP A 223 21.19 17.46 -2.01
N GLU A 224 22.37 18.06 -2.21
CA GLU A 224 22.89 19.12 -1.34
C GLU A 224 21.98 20.35 -1.40
N GLU A 225 21.58 20.74 -2.60
CA GLU A 225 20.64 21.85 -2.81
C GLU A 225 19.26 21.52 -2.22
N LEU A 226 18.74 20.30 -2.46
CA LEU A 226 17.47 19.85 -1.87
C LEU A 226 17.51 19.91 -0.35
N LEU A 227 18.59 19.44 0.28
CA LEU A 227 18.76 19.46 1.74
C LEU A 227 18.83 20.87 2.31
N ALA A 228 19.31 21.87 1.55
CA ALA A 228 19.31 23.27 1.97
C ALA A 228 17.87 23.83 2.16
N HIS A 229 16.87 23.24 1.51
CA HIS A 229 15.45 23.56 1.71
C HIS A 229 14.83 22.85 2.92
N LEU A 230 15.55 21.96 3.60
CA LEU A 230 15.07 21.13 4.71
C LEU A 230 15.79 21.52 6.03
N PRO A 231 15.43 22.63 6.67
CA PRO A 231 16.17 23.14 7.85
C PRO A 231 16.14 22.18 9.05
N ASN A 232 15.17 21.28 9.11
CA ASN A 232 15.03 20.25 10.15
C ASN A 232 15.53 18.88 9.72
N GLY A 233 16.21 18.78 8.56
CA GLY A 233 16.64 17.51 7.96
C GLY A 233 15.51 16.71 7.33
N THR A 234 15.83 15.50 6.89
CA THR A 234 14.87 14.59 6.27
C THR A 234 14.00 13.87 7.29
N ALA A 235 12.82 13.42 6.88
CA ALA A 235 11.94 12.59 7.69
C ALA A 235 12.63 11.28 8.12
N HIS A 236 12.21 10.73 9.24
CA HIS A 236 12.73 9.43 9.70
C HIS A 236 12.36 8.30 8.72
N SER A 237 13.33 7.41 8.48
CA SER A 237 13.11 6.14 7.79
C SER A 237 13.01 5.00 8.80
N GLY A 238 12.01 4.11 8.60
CA GLY A 238 11.82 2.90 9.42
C GLY A 238 11.05 3.12 10.72
N PHE A 239 10.92 2.05 11.51
CA PHE A 239 10.20 2.01 12.78
C PHE A 239 11.17 2.21 13.96
N GLN A 240 11.70 3.41 14.10
CA GLN A 240 12.49 3.77 15.28
C GLN A 240 11.64 4.64 16.22
N ARG A 241 11.78 4.42 17.53
CA ARG A 241 11.19 5.34 18.52
C ARG A 241 11.92 6.68 18.39
N LEU A 242 11.14 7.74 18.28
CA LEU A 242 11.64 9.10 18.50
C LEU A 242 11.91 9.20 20.00
N ALA A 243 13.18 9.21 20.37
CA ALA A 243 13.61 9.37 21.76
C ALA A 243 13.66 10.86 22.12
#